data_b4662779f0d9c6fa55ea55f1600f56c3
#
_entry.id   b4662779f0d9c6fa55ea55f1600f56c3
#
_cell.length_a   1.000
_cell.length_b   1.000
_cell.length_c   1.000
_cell.angle_alpha   90.00
_cell.angle_beta   90.00
_cell.angle_gamma   90.00
#
_symmetry.space_group_name_H-M   'P 1'
#
loop_
_entity.id
_entity.type
_entity.pdbx_description
1 polymer ?
#
loop_
_entity_poly.entity_id
_entity_poly.type
_entity_poly.pdbx_seq_one_letter_code
_entity_poly.pdbx_strand_id
1 'polypeptide(L)'
;MSGTIWALIPPIVAIALALWTKEVYLSLLIGILSGALLYANFHVLTAVETVIDVMNWKIGDNINILIFLVFLGILVALITKSGASRAYGEWASKKITSQKGALFSTMFLGILIFVDDYFNCLTVGTVMRPVTDKYKVSRAKLAYIIDATAAPVCIIAPISSWAAAVGSSLPEGSGIDGFSLFLRTIPFNLYALLTIIFKIGRAHV
;
A
#
# COMPACT_ATOMS: atom_id res chain seq x y z
N MET A 1 -25.75 -1.85 -18.47
CA MET A 1 -24.42 -1.98 -19.16
C MET A 1 -23.44 -2.90 -18.45
N SER A 2 -23.77 -3.43 -17.29
CA SER A 2 -22.96 -4.46 -16.62
C SER A 2 -22.84 -5.72 -17.49
N GLY A 3 -21.64 -6.23 -17.68
CA GLY A 3 -21.37 -7.42 -18.52
C GLY A 3 -21.14 -7.15 -20.02
N THR A 4 -21.09 -5.89 -20.44
CA THR A 4 -20.74 -5.52 -21.82
C THR A 4 -19.33 -4.94 -21.90
N ILE A 5 -18.73 -4.99 -23.11
CA ILE A 5 -17.39 -4.41 -23.38
C ILE A 5 -17.30 -2.92 -23.00
N TRP A 6 -18.41 -2.20 -22.98
CA TRP A 6 -18.49 -0.79 -22.56
C TRP A 6 -18.10 -0.56 -21.09
N ALA A 7 -18.21 -1.58 -20.23
CA ALA A 7 -17.78 -1.50 -18.84
C ALA A 7 -16.25 -1.36 -18.68
N LEU A 8 -15.47 -1.61 -19.74
CA LEU A 8 -14.01 -1.43 -19.73
C LEU A 8 -13.58 0.00 -20.05
N ILE A 9 -14.47 0.84 -20.58
CA ILE A 9 -14.13 2.22 -20.96
C ILE A 9 -13.64 3.05 -19.76
N PRO A 10 -14.35 3.11 -18.61
CA PRO A 10 -13.91 3.92 -17.48
C PRO A 10 -12.50 3.59 -16.97
N PRO A 11 -12.14 2.31 -16.72
CA PRO A 11 -10.77 1.97 -16.31
C PRO A 11 -9.74 2.26 -17.42
N ILE A 12 -10.05 2.04 -18.69
CA ILE A 12 -9.13 2.38 -19.79
C ILE A 12 -8.89 3.88 -19.86
N VAL A 13 -9.93 4.70 -19.74
CA VAL A 13 -9.82 6.17 -19.71
C VAL A 13 -8.97 6.62 -18.53
N ALA A 14 -9.21 6.09 -17.32
CA ALA A 14 -8.42 6.42 -16.15
C ALA A 14 -6.93 6.09 -16.32
N ILE A 15 -6.62 4.88 -16.82
CA ILE A 15 -5.24 4.43 -17.04
C ILE A 15 -4.56 5.24 -18.13
N ALA A 16 -5.21 5.45 -19.26
CA ALA A 16 -4.65 6.22 -20.38
C ALA A 16 -4.34 7.68 -19.97
N LEU A 17 -5.27 8.31 -19.25
CA LEU A 17 -5.07 9.66 -18.74
C LEU A 17 -3.95 9.70 -17.69
N ALA A 18 -3.87 8.73 -16.77
CA ALA A 18 -2.83 8.68 -15.75
C ALA A 18 -1.44 8.51 -16.38
N LEU A 19 -1.30 7.72 -17.41
CA LEU A 19 -0.04 7.55 -18.15
C LEU A 19 0.34 8.80 -18.93
N TRP A 20 -0.64 9.51 -19.49
CA TRP A 20 -0.39 10.71 -20.31
C TRP A 20 -0.12 11.95 -19.45
N THR A 21 -0.98 12.21 -18.46
CA THR A 21 -0.91 13.42 -17.63
C THR A 21 0.06 13.28 -16.45
N LYS A 22 0.37 12.05 -16.02
CA LYS A 22 1.07 11.70 -14.77
C LYS A 22 0.34 12.18 -13.51
N GLU A 23 -0.93 12.55 -13.64
CA GLU A 23 -1.81 13.03 -12.57
C GLU A 23 -2.85 11.96 -12.26
N VAL A 24 -2.60 11.16 -11.21
CA VAL A 24 -3.43 10.00 -10.88
C VAL A 24 -4.82 10.41 -10.39
N TYR A 25 -4.90 11.41 -9.50
CA TYR A 25 -6.18 11.83 -8.89
C TYR A 25 -7.16 12.35 -9.93
N LEU A 26 -6.72 13.23 -10.82
CA LEU A 26 -7.56 13.78 -11.88
C LEU A 26 -8.00 12.69 -12.87
N SER A 27 -7.08 11.80 -13.19
CA SER A 27 -7.36 10.69 -14.12
C SER A 27 -8.38 9.70 -13.55
N LEU A 28 -8.30 9.37 -12.26
CA LEU A 28 -9.29 8.56 -11.58
C LEU A 28 -10.65 9.26 -11.50
N LEU A 29 -10.67 10.55 -11.19
CA LEU A 29 -11.92 11.34 -11.17
C LEU A 29 -12.62 11.32 -12.52
N ILE A 30 -11.89 11.54 -13.61
CA ILE A 30 -12.44 11.48 -14.98
C ILE A 30 -12.92 10.07 -15.31
N GLY A 31 -12.18 9.03 -14.90
CA GLY A 31 -12.59 7.64 -15.04
C GLY A 31 -13.91 7.36 -14.32
N ILE A 32 -14.06 7.79 -13.08
CA ILE A 32 -15.28 7.65 -12.28
C ILE A 32 -16.45 8.38 -12.96
N LEU A 33 -16.24 9.64 -13.36
CA LEU A 33 -17.28 10.43 -14.04
C LEU A 33 -17.70 9.79 -15.38
N SER A 34 -16.74 9.26 -16.15
CA SER A 34 -17.06 8.54 -17.39
C SER A 34 -17.89 7.28 -17.14
N GLY A 35 -17.59 6.54 -16.07
CA GLY A 35 -18.36 5.38 -15.64
C GLY A 35 -19.79 5.74 -15.22
N ALA A 36 -19.93 6.79 -14.44
CA ALA A 36 -21.23 7.30 -14.00
C ALA A 36 -22.08 7.80 -15.18
N LEU A 37 -21.49 8.48 -16.16
CA LEU A 37 -22.19 8.92 -17.38
C LEU A 37 -22.67 7.73 -18.20
N LEU A 38 -21.86 6.69 -18.37
CA LEU A 38 -22.27 5.47 -19.05
C LEU A 38 -23.38 4.73 -18.30
N TYR A 39 -23.31 4.70 -16.96
CA TYR A 39 -24.33 4.11 -16.11
C TYR A 39 -25.66 4.85 -16.22
N ALA A 40 -25.62 6.18 -16.21
CA ALA A 40 -26.77 7.07 -16.31
C ALA A 40 -27.27 7.29 -17.75
N ASN A 41 -26.83 6.51 -18.75
CA ASN A 41 -27.17 6.70 -20.16
C ASN A 41 -26.98 8.15 -20.63
N PHE A 42 -25.84 8.78 -20.26
CA PHE A 42 -25.45 10.16 -20.57
C PHE A 42 -26.33 11.27 -19.96
N HIS A 43 -27.18 10.94 -18.97
CA HIS A 43 -27.87 11.95 -18.16
C HIS A 43 -26.94 12.51 -17.10
N VAL A 44 -26.44 13.75 -17.29
CA VAL A 44 -25.42 14.37 -16.44
C VAL A 44 -25.86 14.50 -14.97
N LEU A 45 -27.10 14.93 -14.73
CA LEU A 45 -27.60 15.09 -13.36
C LEU A 45 -27.63 13.76 -12.61
N THR A 46 -28.20 12.73 -13.22
CA THR A 46 -28.22 11.37 -12.66
C THR A 46 -26.83 10.79 -12.48
N ALA A 47 -25.88 11.12 -13.37
CA ALA A 47 -24.49 10.70 -13.22
C ALA A 47 -23.83 11.32 -11.98
N VAL A 48 -24.05 12.61 -11.73
CA VAL A 48 -23.53 13.30 -10.53
C VAL A 48 -24.16 12.73 -9.26
N GLU A 49 -25.47 12.53 -9.23
CA GLU A 49 -26.18 11.88 -8.11
C GLU A 49 -25.59 10.49 -7.85
N THR A 50 -25.42 9.68 -8.90
CA THR A 50 -24.81 8.34 -8.78
C THR A 50 -23.40 8.38 -8.19
N VAL A 51 -22.56 9.34 -8.59
CA VAL A 51 -21.20 9.49 -8.01
C VAL A 51 -21.29 9.81 -6.53
N ILE A 52 -22.16 10.74 -6.13
CA ILE A 52 -22.33 11.13 -4.72
C ILE A 52 -22.81 9.95 -3.88
N ASP A 53 -23.82 9.22 -4.37
CA ASP A 53 -24.40 8.08 -3.67
C ASP A 53 -23.38 6.95 -3.49
N VAL A 54 -22.65 6.60 -4.57
CA VAL A 54 -21.58 5.59 -4.50
C VAL A 54 -20.44 6.03 -3.59
N MET A 55 -20.07 7.31 -3.61
CA MET A 55 -19.08 7.86 -2.68
C MET A 55 -19.53 7.73 -1.23
N ASN A 56 -20.75 8.17 -0.91
CA ASN A 56 -21.30 8.09 0.45
C ASN A 56 -21.32 6.66 0.96
N TRP A 57 -21.79 5.73 0.12
CA TRP A 57 -21.83 4.32 0.47
C TRP A 57 -20.42 3.76 0.68
N LYS A 58 -19.49 4.01 -0.24
CA LYS A 58 -18.12 3.50 -0.14
C LYS A 58 -17.32 4.10 1.02
N ILE A 59 -17.53 5.36 1.35
CA ILE A 59 -16.93 5.99 2.54
C ILE A 59 -17.48 5.34 3.80
N GLY A 60 -18.79 5.16 3.90
CA GLY A 60 -19.43 4.50 5.03
C GLY A 60 -18.96 3.06 5.24
N ASP A 61 -18.89 2.30 4.17
CA ASP A 61 -18.42 0.90 4.16
C ASP A 61 -16.95 0.75 4.58
N ASN A 62 -16.12 1.75 4.27
CA ASN A 62 -14.69 1.75 4.58
C ASN A 62 -14.28 2.71 5.69
N ILE A 63 -15.22 3.23 6.49
CA ILE A 63 -14.95 4.25 7.51
C ILE A 63 -13.88 3.78 8.52
N ASN A 64 -13.87 2.49 8.88
CA ASN A 64 -12.90 1.92 9.80
C ASN A 64 -11.47 1.99 9.26
N ILE A 65 -11.30 1.82 7.94
CA ILE A 65 -9.98 1.94 7.27
C ILE A 65 -9.52 3.40 7.31
N LEU A 66 -10.43 4.35 7.05
CA LEU A 66 -10.11 5.78 7.11
C LEU A 66 -9.70 6.21 8.52
N ILE A 67 -10.44 5.78 9.55
CA ILE A 67 -10.11 6.04 10.95
C ILE A 67 -8.75 5.42 11.29
N PHE A 68 -8.50 4.17 10.89
CA PHE A 68 -7.21 3.50 11.08
C PHE A 68 -6.05 4.30 10.47
N LEU A 69 -6.17 4.76 9.22
CA LEU A 69 -5.14 5.55 8.55
C LEU A 69 -4.87 6.89 9.25
N VAL A 70 -5.91 7.57 9.77
CA VAL A 70 -5.75 8.80 10.56
C VAL A 70 -4.98 8.53 11.84
N PHE A 71 -5.35 7.53 12.62
CA PHE A 71 -4.63 7.15 13.84
C PHE A 71 -3.19 6.75 13.55
N LEU A 72 -2.98 6.02 12.47
CA LEU A 72 -1.65 5.64 12.01
C LEU A 72 -0.79 6.86 11.69
N GLY A 73 -1.33 7.82 10.95
CA GLY A 73 -0.66 9.09 10.65
C GLY A 73 -0.28 9.87 11.92
N ILE A 74 -1.20 9.94 12.90
CA ILE A 74 -0.95 10.56 14.21
C ILE A 74 0.19 9.85 14.94
N LEU A 75 0.18 8.52 14.97
CA LEU A 75 1.22 7.71 15.61
C LEU A 75 2.60 7.98 15.01
N VAL A 76 2.70 7.95 13.68
CA VAL A 76 3.96 8.24 12.95
C VAL A 76 4.44 9.67 13.22
N ALA A 77 3.53 10.65 13.25
CA ALA A 77 3.85 12.02 13.56
C ALA A 77 4.38 12.18 15.00
N LEU A 78 3.79 11.48 15.97
CA LEU A 78 4.24 11.46 17.37
C LEU A 78 5.62 10.80 17.50
N ILE A 79 5.86 9.65 16.88
CA ILE A 79 7.16 8.97 16.85
C ILE A 79 8.24 9.89 16.27
N THR A 80 7.92 10.60 15.20
CA THR A 80 8.85 11.54 14.56
C THR A 80 9.13 12.75 15.46
N LYS A 81 8.10 13.36 16.04
CA LYS A 81 8.23 14.53 16.93
C LYS A 81 8.92 14.20 18.26
N SER A 82 8.74 12.99 18.79
CA SER A 82 9.40 12.56 20.03
C SER A 82 10.94 12.39 19.89
N GLY A 83 11.46 12.43 18.67
CA GLY A 83 12.87 12.16 18.39
C GLY A 83 13.23 10.67 18.46
N ALA A 84 12.25 9.77 18.64
CA ALA A 84 12.49 8.32 18.75
C ALA A 84 13.18 7.76 17.50
N SER A 85 12.79 8.22 16.31
CA SER A 85 13.41 7.83 15.05
C SER A 85 14.92 8.20 15.01
N ARG A 86 15.27 9.38 15.53
CA ARG A 86 16.67 9.82 15.60
C ARG A 86 17.46 9.01 16.61
N ALA A 87 16.91 8.81 17.82
CA ALA A 87 17.55 8.02 18.87
C ALA A 87 17.81 6.57 18.41
N TYR A 88 16.82 5.96 17.72
CA TYR A 88 17.00 4.64 17.11
C TYR A 88 18.08 4.66 16.02
N GLY A 89 18.10 5.68 15.16
CA GLY A 89 19.12 5.84 14.13
C GLY A 89 20.53 5.94 14.72
N GLU A 90 20.70 6.70 15.80
CA GLU A 90 21.98 6.82 16.52
C GLU A 90 22.40 5.49 17.17
N TRP A 91 21.48 4.78 17.81
CA TRP A 91 21.73 3.45 18.37
C TRP A 91 22.07 2.43 17.28
N ALA A 92 21.28 2.34 16.21
CA ALA A 92 21.50 1.42 15.11
C ALA A 92 22.83 1.71 14.39
N SER A 93 23.23 2.98 14.27
CA SER A 93 24.50 3.38 13.65
C SER A 93 25.73 2.95 14.42
N LYS A 94 25.61 2.63 15.72
CA LYS A 94 26.69 2.04 16.54
C LYS A 94 26.83 0.54 16.31
N LYS A 95 25.76 -0.14 15.94
CA LYS A 95 25.73 -1.59 15.69
C LYS A 95 26.02 -1.93 14.24
N ILE A 96 25.59 -1.07 13.32
CA ILE A 96 25.76 -1.25 11.89
C ILE A 96 27.11 -0.66 11.48
N THR A 97 27.97 -1.45 10.86
CA THR A 97 29.35 -1.08 10.52
C THR A 97 29.60 -0.99 9.01
N SER A 98 28.62 -1.33 8.18
CA SER A 98 28.80 -1.37 6.74
C SER A 98 27.53 -0.96 5.96
N GLN A 99 27.71 -0.58 4.71
CA GLN A 99 26.61 -0.29 3.79
C GLN A 99 25.68 -1.49 3.62
N LYS A 100 26.24 -2.68 3.46
CA LYS A 100 25.45 -3.93 3.36
C LYS A 100 24.68 -4.18 4.65
N GLY A 101 25.30 -3.98 5.81
CA GLY A 101 24.62 -4.07 7.09
C GLY A 101 23.45 -3.10 7.22
N ALA A 102 23.58 -1.85 6.74
CA ALA A 102 22.48 -0.89 6.73
C ALA A 102 21.30 -1.35 5.86
N LEU A 103 21.58 -1.91 4.68
CA LEU A 103 20.55 -2.43 3.79
C LEU A 103 19.84 -3.66 4.36
N PHE A 104 20.59 -4.60 4.94
CA PHE A 104 20.01 -5.77 5.63
C PHE A 104 19.16 -5.37 6.84
N SER A 105 19.65 -4.43 7.65
CA SER A 105 18.89 -3.94 8.79
C SER A 105 17.60 -3.24 8.36
N THR A 106 17.63 -2.51 7.24
CA THR A 106 16.42 -1.90 6.66
C THR A 106 15.41 -2.97 6.26
N MET A 107 15.86 -3.99 5.54
CA MET A 107 15.00 -5.09 5.10
C MET A 107 14.46 -5.89 6.31
N PHE A 108 15.31 -6.20 7.29
CA PHE A 108 14.90 -6.93 8.48
C PHE A 108 13.86 -6.16 9.29
N LEU A 109 14.05 -4.84 9.46
CA LEU A 109 13.07 -3.99 10.12
C LEU A 109 11.74 -3.95 9.33
N GLY A 110 11.82 -3.90 8.00
CA GLY A 110 10.64 -3.99 7.13
C GLY A 110 9.90 -5.33 7.27
N ILE A 111 10.60 -6.43 7.48
CA ILE A 111 9.97 -7.73 7.75
C ILE A 111 9.31 -7.76 9.14
N LEU A 112 9.89 -7.12 10.14
CA LEU A 112 9.32 -7.06 11.48
C LEU A 112 8.05 -6.23 11.58
N ILE A 113 7.93 -5.19 10.74
CA ILE A 113 6.76 -4.30 10.70
C ILE A 113 5.82 -4.76 9.59
N PHE A 114 5.13 -5.88 9.80
CA PHE A 114 4.29 -6.55 8.80
C PHE A 114 2.80 -6.21 8.90
N VAL A 115 2.40 -5.37 9.84
CA VAL A 115 0.99 -5.10 10.13
C VAL A 115 0.30 -4.34 8.98
N ASP A 116 1.02 -3.35 8.43
CA ASP A 116 0.52 -2.49 7.36
C ASP A 116 1.67 -1.96 6.52
N ASP A 117 1.52 -1.93 5.20
CA ASP A 117 2.57 -1.55 4.26
C ASP A 117 2.86 -0.05 4.27
N TYR A 118 1.86 0.82 4.44
CA TYR A 118 2.07 2.26 4.58
C TYR A 118 2.82 2.59 5.87
N PHE A 119 2.41 1.97 6.97
CA PHE A 119 3.10 2.11 8.25
C PHE A 119 4.53 1.62 8.17
N ASN A 120 4.74 0.47 7.53
CA ASN A 120 6.06 -0.07 7.26
C ASN A 120 6.93 0.94 6.50
N CYS A 121 6.46 1.41 5.34
CA CYS A 121 7.20 2.35 4.51
C CYS A 121 7.56 3.64 5.25
N LEU A 122 6.61 4.24 5.94
CA LEU A 122 6.82 5.49 6.67
C LEU A 122 7.76 5.31 7.87
N THR A 123 7.56 4.25 8.66
CA THR A 123 8.35 4.00 9.87
C THR A 123 9.76 3.59 9.53
N VAL A 124 9.93 2.56 8.68
CA VAL A 124 11.26 2.09 8.26
C VAL A 124 12.02 3.20 7.53
N GLY A 125 11.34 3.94 6.65
CA GLY A 125 11.93 5.06 5.93
C GLY A 125 12.46 6.15 6.87
N THR A 126 11.66 6.54 7.84
CA THR A 126 12.03 7.59 8.81
C THR A 126 13.17 7.13 9.74
N VAL A 127 13.10 5.89 10.22
CA VAL A 127 14.05 5.32 11.17
C VAL A 127 15.40 4.99 10.53
N MET A 128 15.38 4.41 9.32
CA MET A 128 16.60 3.97 8.65
C MET A 128 17.31 5.06 7.83
N ARG A 129 16.63 6.16 7.56
CA ARG A 129 17.19 7.28 6.80
C ARG A 129 18.52 7.81 7.38
N PRO A 130 18.65 8.14 8.68
CA PRO A 130 19.92 8.60 9.24
C PRO A 130 21.03 7.56 9.15
N VAL A 131 20.69 6.27 9.30
CA VAL A 131 21.65 5.16 9.20
C VAL A 131 22.16 5.01 7.76
N THR A 132 21.25 4.98 6.79
CA THR A 132 21.60 4.81 5.38
C THR A 132 22.38 6.01 4.83
N ASP A 133 22.10 7.24 5.30
CA ASP A 133 22.84 8.44 4.94
C ASP A 133 24.31 8.35 5.41
N LYS A 134 24.54 7.91 6.63
CA LYS A 134 25.89 7.69 7.16
C LYS A 134 26.73 6.76 6.26
N TYR A 135 26.11 5.74 5.69
CA TYR A 135 26.76 4.77 4.80
C TYR A 135 26.63 5.09 3.31
N LYS A 136 26.24 6.33 2.97
CA LYS A 136 26.14 6.82 1.58
C LYS A 136 25.24 5.95 0.70
N VAL A 137 24.19 5.34 1.26
CA VAL A 137 23.16 4.66 0.49
C VAL A 137 22.29 5.70 -0.20
N SER A 138 22.08 5.57 -1.51
CA SER A 138 21.22 6.50 -2.24
C SER A 138 19.77 6.43 -1.77
N ARG A 139 19.05 7.56 -1.80
CA ARG A 139 17.64 7.63 -1.45
C ARG A 139 16.78 6.71 -2.31
N ALA A 140 17.09 6.61 -3.60
CA ALA A 140 16.41 5.71 -4.52
C ALA A 140 16.59 4.23 -4.12
N LYS A 141 17.80 3.83 -3.68
CA LYS A 141 18.08 2.47 -3.22
C LYS A 141 17.34 2.18 -1.91
N LEU A 142 17.32 3.14 -0.98
CA LEU A 142 16.56 3.02 0.26
C LEU A 142 15.06 2.87 -0.02
N ALA A 143 14.48 3.76 -0.83
CA ALA A 143 13.08 3.72 -1.22
C ALA A 143 12.71 2.39 -1.89
N TYR A 144 13.53 1.92 -2.82
CA TYR A 144 13.33 0.62 -3.47
C TYR A 144 13.31 -0.54 -2.47
N ILE A 145 14.23 -0.57 -1.50
CA ILE A 145 14.27 -1.65 -0.50
C ILE A 145 13.04 -1.61 0.40
N ILE A 146 12.62 -0.44 0.82
CA ILE A 146 11.46 -0.28 1.68
C ILE A 146 10.19 -0.71 0.93
N ASP A 147 9.93 -0.10 -0.21
CA ASP A 147 8.73 -0.34 -1.02
C ASP A 147 8.57 -1.82 -1.39
N ALA A 148 9.62 -2.40 -1.98
CA ALA A 148 9.58 -3.79 -2.36
C ALA A 148 9.75 -4.79 -1.17
N THR A 149 9.84 -4.36 0.10
CA THR A 149 9.74 -5.21 1.29
C THR A 149 8.36 -5.06 1.94
N ALA A 150 7.88 -3.83 2.10
CA ALA A 150 6.68 -3.53 2.84
C ALA A 150 5.44 -4.27 2.30
N ALA A 151 5.07 -4.02 1.05
CA ALA A 151 3.89 -4.64 0.45
C ALA A 151 4.02 -6.18 0.34
N PRO A 152 5.12 -6.76 -0.18
CA PRO A 152 5.27 -8.22 -0.25
C PRO A 152 5.22 -8.91 1.11
N VAL A 153 5.76 -8.31 2.16
CA VAL A 153 5.70 -8.89 3.52
C VAL A 153 4.30 -8.80 4.09
N CYS A 154 3.63 -7.64 3.98
CA CYS A 154 2.29 -7.46 4.51
C CYS A 154 1.24 -8.35 3.82
N ILE A 155 1.39 -8.59 2.50
CA ILE A 155 0.43 -9.42 1.74
C ILE A 155 0.57 -10.93 1.99
N ILE A 156 1.65 -11.38 2.66
CA ILE A 156 1.82 -12.78 3.09
C ILE A 156 1.74 -12.94 4.61
N ALA A 157 1.74 -11.83 5.36
CA ALA A 157 1.63 -11.88 6.81
C ALA A 157 0.18 -12.18 7.22
N PRO A 158 -0.04 -13.19 8.08
CA PRO A 158 -1.40 -13.63 8.44
C PRO A 158 -2.18 -12.57 9.24
N ILE A 159 -1.46 -11.69 9.96
CA ILE A 159 -2.06 -10.60 10.73
C ILE A 159 -1.61 -9.29 10.11
N SER A 160 -2.34 -8.85 9.06
CA SER A 160 -2.02 -7.61 8.35
C SER A 160 -3.28 -6.91 7.86
N SER A 161 -3.15 -5.64 7.47
CA SER A 161 -4.22 -4.89 6.80
C SER A 161 -4.73 -5.58 5.52
N TRP A 162 -3.86 -6.30 4.82
CA TRP A 162 -4.21 -7.07 3.64
C TRP A 162 -5.06 -8.30 3.94
N ALA A 163 -4.81 -8.98 5.06
CA ALA A 163 -5.65 -10.11 5.50
C ALA A 163 -7.08 -9.63 5.77
N ALA A 164 -7.23 -8.46 6.41
CA ALA A 164 -8.52 -7.84 6.65
C ALA A 164 -9.20 -7.41 5.34
N ALA A 165 -8.47 -6.79 4.41
CA ALA A 165 -8.98 -6.34 3.13
C ALA A 165 -9.45 -7.50 2.23
N VAL A 166 -8.72 -8.61 2.19
CA VAL A 166 -9.14 -9.82 1.45
C VAL A 166 -10.39 -10.42 2.08
N GLY A 167 -10.45 -10.49 3.42
CA GLY A 167 -11.62 -10.97 4.14
C GLY A 167 -12.88 -10.16 3.85
N SER A 168 -12.77 -8.84 3.83
CA SER A 168 -13.90 -7.93 3.55
C SER A 168 -14.37 -7.94 2.09
N SER A 169 -13.58 -8.49 1.18
CA SER A 169 -13.92 -8.59 -0.24
C SER A 169 -14.80 -9.80 -0.59
N LEU A 170 -15.03 -10.70 0.38
CA LEU A 170 -15.89 -11.85 0.18
C LEU A 170 -17.37 -11.45 0.12
N PRO A 171 -18.16 -12.06 -0.80
CA PRO A 171 -19.58 -11.85 -0.81
C PRO A 171 -20.26 -12.29 0.48
N GLU A 172 -21.21 -11.52 0.97
CA GLU A 172 -22.04 -11.91 2.11
C GLU A 172 -22.73 -13.25 1.84
N GLY A 173 -22.69 -14.16 2.82
CA GLY A 173 -23.28 -15.49 2.69
C GLY A 173 -22.46 -16.53 1.93
N SER A 174 -21.21 -16.22 1.57
CA SER A 174 -20.31 -17.18 0.88
C SER A 174 -19.97 -18.42 1.72
N GLY A 175 -20.21 -18.39 3.04
CA GLY A 175 -19.85 -19.46 3.96
C GLY A 175 -18.33 -19.69 4.09
N ILE A 176 -17.50 -18.85 3.48
CA ILE A 176 -16.05 -18.96 3.51
C ILE A 176 -15.51 -17.95 4.55
N ASP A 177 -14.70 -18.47 5.48
CA ASP A 177 -13.99 -17.61 6.41
C ASP A 177 -12.85 -16.86 5.69
N GLY A 178 -12.90 -15.52 5.74
CA GLY A 178 -11.95 -14.64 5.05
C GLY A 178 -10.50 -14.86 5.47
N PHE A 179 -10.28 -15.14 6.74
CA PHE A 179 -8.94 -15.40 7.26
C PHE A 179 -8.38 -16.74 6.73
N SER A 180 -9.19 -17.79 6.74
CA SER A 180 -8.81 -19.09 6.17
C SER A 180 -8.54 -19.00 4.67
N LEU A 181 -9.34 -18.22 3.94
CA LEU A 181 -9.10 -17.98 2.53
C LEU A 181 -7.76 -17.27 2.32
N PHE A 182 -7.51 -16.21 3.07
CA PHE A 182 -6.25 -15.48 2.99
C PHE A 182 -5.04 -16.39 3.20
N LEU A 183 -5.05 -17.21 4.25
CA LEU A 183 -3.96 -18.16 4.51
C LEU A 183 -3.72 -19.13 3.35
N ARG A 184 -4.79 -19.59 2.71
CA ARG A 184 -4.69 -20.49 1.55
C ARG A 184 -4.14 -19.80 0.31
N THR A 185 -4.27 -18.48 0.18
CA THR A 185 -3.74 -17.72 -0.97
C THR A 185 -2.25 -17.41 -0.86
N ILE A 186 -1.68 -17.42 0.35
CA ILE A 186 -0.26 -17.09 0.59
C ILE A 186 0.71 -17.87 -0.32
N PRO A 187 0.61 -19.22 -0.44
CA PRO A 187 1.53 -19.99 -1.30
C PRO A 187 1.42 -19.65 -2.79
N PHE A 188 0.30 -19.11 -3.22
CA PHE A 188 0.04 -18.73 -4.61
C PHE A 188 0.43 -17.30 -4.92
N ASN A 189 0.81 -16.50 -3.92
CA ASN A 189 1.27 -15.14 -4.10
C ASN A 189 2.73 -15.10 -4.57
N LEU A 190 2.93 -15.55 -5.81
CA LEU A 190 4.27 -15.67 -6.41
C LEU A 190 4.99 -14.32 -6.46
N TYR A 191 4.27 -13.22 -6.67
CA TYR A 191 4.87 -11.88 -6.66
C TYR A 191 5.57 -11.59 -5.33
N ALA A 192 4.87 -11.76 -4.22
CA ALA A 192 5.43 -11.48 -2.90
C ALA A 192 6.61 -12.40 -2.57
N LEU A 193 6.45 -13.69 -2.80
CA LEU A 193 7.49 -14.69 -2.54
C LEU A 193 8.75 -14.44 -3.37
N LEU A 194 8.61 -14.25 -4.69
CA LEU A 194 9.72 -13.99 -5.58
C LEU A 194 10.40 -12.65 -5.27
N THR A 195 9.62 -11.60 -4.99
CA THR A 195 10.18 -10.28 -4.66
C THR A 195 11.06 -10.34 -3.41
N ILE A 196 10.62 -11.03 -2.36
CA ILE A 196 11.41 -11.21 -1.13
C ILE A 196 12.70 -11.99 -1.44
N ILE A 197 12.62 -13.10 -2.18
CA ILE A 197 13.77 -13.93 -2.53
C ILE A 197 14.78 -13.14 -3.38
N PHE A 198 14.33 -12.49 -4.46
CA PHE A 198 15.21 -11.69 -5.33
C PHE A 198 15.87 -10.52 -4.62
N LYS A 199 15.17 -9.93 -3.63
CA LYS A 199 15.73 -8.83 -2.86
C LYS A 199 16.83 -9.24 -1.91
N ILE A 200 16.69 -10.39 -1.27
CA ILE A 200 17.76 -10.95 -0.43
C ILE A 200 19.03 -11.07 -1.29
N GLY A 201 18.90 -11.54 -2.53
CA GLY A 201 20.01 -11.61 -3.46
C GLY A 201 20.61 -10.26 -3.88
N ARG A 202 19.80 -9.20 -4.04
CA ARG A 202 20.26 -7.86 -4.45
C ARG A 202 20.73 -6.94 -3.31
N ALA A 203 20.43 -7.25 -2.08
CA ALA A 203 21.00 -6.53 -0.93
C ALA A 203 22.53 -6.74 -0.83
N HIS A 204 23.09 -7.72 -1.53
CA HIS A 204 24.53 -8.00 -1.59
C HIS A 204 25.29 -7.16 -2.62
N VAL A 205 24.62 -6.55 -3.58
CA VAL A 205 25.20 -5.73 -4.63
C VAL A 205 24.95 -4.25 -4.33
#